data_726a7a19689deff1f3c7fc2a925022be
#
_entry.id   726a7a19689deff1f3c7fc2a925022be
#
_cell.length_a   1.000
_cell.length_b   1.000
_cell.length_c   1.000
_cell.angle_alpha   90.00
_cell.angle_beta   90.00
_cell.angle_gamma   90.00
#
_symmetry.space_group_name_H-M   'P 1'
#
loop_
_entity.id
_entity.type
_entity.pdbx_description
1 polymer ?
#
loop_
_entity_poly.entity_id
_entity_poly.type
_entity_poly.pdbx_seq_one_letter_code
_entity_poly.pdbx_strand_id
1 'polypeptide(L)'
;MRLTDTLRFARDAALGTPLRTALSVLAMSIGVAAVVILTALGDGARRYVVGQFSSIGTNLVIVLPGRSGTGGFNPANAITSTPRDLTIDDAASLRRLPTVRRVAPLAVGNSEIAYGGKLREAMVAGSTAEFIPIRNFVLAQGQALPEEDWNRGSSVVIIGAKIRDEIFGAESALGKLVRIGDRRLRVIGVLKPTGQGLGMNTDELVIVPVSLAQAMFNSNTLFRILVEANSREAIPGAKAQALDTLKQRHRGEEDVTVITQDAILATFDRLLGALTLGVAGIAAISLAVAGILVMNVMLVAVTQRTGEIGLLKALGASGRSIRLAFLAEAAMLSAVGALVGYLLGQLGAFGLRQAFPVFPAYPPDWAVIAGLSTALATGLLFGVIPARRAASLDPVQALMKH
;
A
#
# COMPACT_ATOMS: atom_id res chain seq x y z
N MET A 1 -44.64 -18.22 -17.20
CA MET A 1 -44.38 -17.97 -15.77
C MET A 1 -44.00 -16.49 -15.59
N ARG A 2 -44.60 -15.82 -14.62
CA ARG A 2 -44.19 -14.44 -14.26
C ARG A 2 -42.91 -14.51 -13.47
N LEU A 3 -42.09 -13.45 -13.52
CA LEU A 3 -40.81 -13.36 -12.76
C LEU A 3 -40.99 -13.63 -11.26
N THR A 4 -42.13 -13.20 -10.69
CA THR A 4 -42.50 -13.44 -9.30
C THR A 4 -42.69 -14.92 -8.96
N ASP A 5 -43.25 -15.72 -9.90
CA ASP A 5 -43.48 -17.16 -9.71
C ASP A 5 -42.15 -17.93 -9.76
N THR A 6 -41.22 -17.46 -10.62
CA THR A 6 -39.88 -18.04 -10.75
C THR A 6 -39.08 -17.82 -9.47
N LEU A 7 -39.16 -16.62 -8.88
CA LEU A 7 -38.45 -16.29 -7.64
C LEU A 7 -39.03 -17.03 -6.42
N ARG A 8 -40.36 -17.21 -6.35
CA ARG A 8 -40.99 -18.01 -5.28
C ARG A 8 -40.57 -19.48 -5.39
N PHE A 9 -40.59 -20.05 -6.59
CA PHE A 9 -40.14 -21.41 -6.85
C PHE A 9 -38.69 -21.63 -6.45
N ALA A 10 -37.79 -20.66 -6.78
CA ALA A 10 -36.39 -20.71 -6.43
C ALA A 10 -36.17 -20.63 -4.91
N ARG A 11 -36.94 -19.79 -4.20
CA ARG A 11 -36.86 -19.66 -2.75
C ARG A 11 -37.30 -20.93 -2.04
N ASP A 12 -38.44 -21.51 -2.45
CA ASP A 12 -39.00 -22.69 -1.81
C ASP A 12 -38.12 -23.92 -2.09
N ALA A 13 -37.44 -23.93 -3.24
CA ALA A 13 -36.42 -24.90 -3.58
C ALA A 13 -35.21 -24.84 -2.64
N ALA A 14 -34.70 -23.64 -2.39
CA ALA A 14 -33.55 -23.40 -1.50
C ALA A 14 -33.86 -23.82 -0.04
N LEU A 15 -35.11 -23.62 0.40
CA LEU A 15 -35.53 -23.97 1.77
C LEU A 15 -35.80 -25.48 1.94
N GLY A 16 -36.04 -26.22 0.86
CA GLY A 16 -36.28 -27.67 0.88
C GLY A 16 -35.07 -28.54 1.24
N THR A 17 -33.85 -28.02 1.09
CA THR A 17 -32.60 -28.74 1.43
C THR A 17 -31.60 -27.82 2.17
N PRO A 18 -31.89 -27.45 3.43
CA PRO A 18 -31.20 -26.36 4.12
C PRO A 18 -29.68 -26.58 4.30
N LEU A 19 -29.26 -27.80 4.62
CA LEU A 19 -27.84 -28.11 4.82
C LEU A 19 -27.04 -27.98 3.53
N ARG A 20 -27.54 -28.44 2.39
CA ARG A 20 -26.84 -28.35 1.09
C ARG A 20 -26.79 -26.92 0.58
N THR A 21 -27.90 -26.20 0.72
CA THR A 21 -27.96 -24.76 0.40
C THR A 21 -26.96 -23.97 1.25
N ALA A 22 -26.90 -24.21 2.57
CA ALA A 22 -25.96 -23.58 3.46
C ALA A 22 -24.51 -23.86 3.07
N LEU A 23 -24.15 -25.09 2.72
CA LEU A 23 -22.80 -25.43 2.26
C LEU A 23 -22.43 -24.74 0.96
N SER A 24 -23.37 -24.65 0.00
CA SER A 24 -23.12 -23.96 -1.27
C SER A 24 -22.93 -22.44 -1.07
N VAL A 25 -23.78 -21.83 -0.23
CA VAL A 25 -23.67 -20.41 0.16
C VAL A 25 -22.36 -20.16 0.91
N LEU A 26 -21.99 -21.05 1.84
CA LEU A 26 -20.74 -20.95 2.59
C LEU A 26 -19.52 -21.00 1.67
N ALA A 27 -19.45 -21.98 0.76
CA ALA A 27 -18.34 -22.11 -0.18
C ALA A 27 -18.20 -20.87 -1.08
N MET A 28 -19.34 -20.36 -1.60
CA MET A 28 -19.35 -19.13 -2.40
C MET A 28 -18.93 -17.92 -1.57
N SER A 29 -19.40 -17.84 -0.31
CA SER A 29 -19.10 -16.70 0.57
C SER A 29 -17.63 -16.64 0.95
N ILE A 30 -16.96 -17.77 1.17
CA ILE A 30 -15.52 -17.82 1.44
C ILE A 30 -14.73 -17.26 0.25
N GLY A 31 -15.07 -17.67 -0.97
CA GLY A 31 -14.41 -17.16 -2.18
C GLY A 31 -14.52 -15.63 -2.33
N VAL A 32 -15.73 -15.10 -2.18
CA VAL A 32 -15.98 -13.66 -2.28
C VAL A 32 -15.34 -12.91 -1.11
N ALA A 33 -15.44 -13.41 0.13
CA ALA A 33 -14.83 -12.79 1.30
C ALA A 33 -13.31 -12.69 1.16
N ALA A 34 -12.66 -13.75 0.65
CA ALA A 34 -11.23 -13.74 0.39
C ALA A 34 -10.84 -12.64 -0.62
N VAL A 35 -11.57 -12.49 -1.72
CA VAL A 35 -11.33 -11.41 -2.70
C VAL A 35 -11.45 -10.04 -2.04
N VAL A 36 -12.51 -9.81 -1.27
CA VAL A 36 -12.76 -8.51 -0.61
C VAL A 36 -11.69 -8.18 0.42
N ILE A 37 -11.33 -9.13 1.29
CA ILE A 37 -10.31 -8.89 2.34
C ILE A 37 -8.94 -8.63 1.71
N LEU A 38 -8.53 -9.42 0.73
CA LEU A 38 -7.19 -9.35 0.17
C LEU A 38 -7.01 -8.15 -0.76
N THR A 39 -8.06 -7.75 -1.47
CA THR A 39 -8.02 -6.48 -2.22
C THR A 39 -8.02 -5.27 -1.29
N ALA A 40 -8.75 -5.33 -0.16
CA ALA A 40 -8.67 -4.31 0.88
C ALA A 40 -7.27 -4.20 1.49
N LEU A 41 -6.60 -5.35 1.70
CA LEU A 41 -5.24 -5.39 2.22
C LEU A 41 -4.24 -4.78 1.21
N GLY A 42 -4.35 -5.15 -0.06
CA GLY A 42 -3.47 -4.64 -1.13
C GLY A 42 -3.63 -3.14 -1.35
N ASP A 43 -4.86 -2.64 -1.47
CA ASP A 43 -5.12 -1.20 -1.65
C ASP A 43 -4.78 -0.41 -0.38
N GLY A 44 -5.05 -0.97 0.80
CA GLY A 44 -4.64 -0.39 2.08
C GLY A 44 -3.13 -0.26 2.21
N ALA A 45 -2.36 -1.29 1.83
CA ALA A 45 -0.90 -1.24 1.81
C ALA A 45 -0.39 -0.16 0.86
N ARG A 46 -0.97 -0.08 -0.34
CA ARG A 46 -0.65 0.95 -1.33
C ARG A 46 -0.92 2.36 -0.79
N ARG A 47 -2.10 2.60 -0.23
CA ARG A 47 -2.46 3.91 0.36
C ARG A 47 -1.57 4.27 1.54
N TYR A 48 -1.24 3.31 2.40
CA TYR A 48 -0.33 3.51 3.51
C TYR A 48 1.05 3.96 3.01
N VAL A 49 1.62 3.23 2.05
CA VAL A 49 2.92 3.57 1.45
C VAL A 49 2.88 4.94 0.78
N VAL A 50 1.87 5.20 -0.07
CA VAL A 50 1.70 6.52 -0.73
C VAL A 50 1.57 7.64 0.29
N GLY A 51 0.78 7.44 1.35
CA GLY A 51 0.62 8.42 2.44
C GLY A 51 1.94 8.72 3.16
N GLN A 52 2.74 7.69 3.44
CA GLN A 52 4.06 7.85 4.03
C GLN A 52 5.02 8.62 3.11
N PHE A 53 4.98 8.35 1.81
CA PHE A 53 5.82 9.08 0.84
C PHE A 53 5.35 10.52 0.63
N SER A 54 4.06 10.80 0.68
CA SER A 54 3.54 12.17 0.58
C SER A 54 4.04 13.08 1.71
N SER A 55 4.28 12.51 2.89
CA SER A 55 4.87 13.22 4.03
C SER A 55 6.37 13.53 3.86
N ILE A 56 7.05 12.86 2.93
CA ILE A 56 8.51 13.01 2.70
C ILE A 56 8.81 14.15 1.70
N GLY A 57 7.82 14.63 0.94
CA GLY A 57 7.98 15.62 -0.14
C GLY A 57 7.53 15.04 -1.49
N THR A 58 6.81 15.82 -2.28
CA THR A 58 6.10 15.32 -3.47
C THR A 58 6.96 15.15 -4.72
N ASN A 59 8.08 15.88 -4.85
CA ASN A 59 8.93 15.89 -6.05
C ASN A 59 10.37 15.49 -5.72
N LEU A 60 10.52 14.51 -4.82
CA LEU A 60 11.81 14.15 -4.27
C LEU A 60 12.57 13.16 -5.16
N VAL A 61 13.81 13.53 -5.45
CA VAL A 61 14.83 12.69 -6.07
C VAL A 61 15.95 12.49 -5.05
N ILE A 62 16.29 11.24 -4.75
CA ILE A 62 17.29 10.87 -3.75
C ILE A 62 18.51 10.33 -4.48
N VAL A 63 19.66 10.93 -4.24
CA VAL A 63 20.95 10.45 -4.75
C VAL A 63 21.65 9.74 -3.62
N LEU A 64 22.01 8.48 -3.84
CA LEU A 64 22.73 7.61 -2.92
C LEU A 64 24.11 7.29 -3.49
N PRO A 65 25.14 7.16 -2.65
CA PRO A 65 26.41 6.63 -3.08
C PRO A 65 26.28 5.14 -3.42
N GLY A 66 27.07 4.68 -4.40
CA GLY A 66 27.06 3.29 -4.82
C GLY A 66 26.14 2.97 -5.99
N ARG A 67 26.57 2.00 -6.81
CA ARG A 67 25.80 1.51 -7.95
C ARG A 67 24.83 0.42 -7.48
N SER A 68 23.53 0.63 -7.62
CA SER A 68 22.60 -0.49 -7.55
C SER A 68 22.59 -1.20 -8.90
N GLY A 69 22.84 -2.51 -8.89
CA GLY A 69 22.73 -3.33 -10.10
C GLY A 69 21.34 -3.23 -10.72
N THR A 70 21.20 -3.66 -11.97
CA THR A 70 20.05 -3.55 -12.88
C THR A 70 18.71 -4.11 -12.37
N GLY A 71 18.59 -4.47 -11.08
CA GLY A 71 17.45 -5.17 -10.48
C GLY A 71 16.53 -4.37 -9.54
N GLY A 72 16.67 -3.04 -9.42
CA GLY A 72 15.83 -2.23 -8.53
C GLY A 72 16.49 -1.88 -7.19
N PHE A 73 15.75 -1.17 -6.34
CA PHE A 73 16.21 -0.75 -5.01
C PHE A 73 16.49 -1.97 -4.12
N ASN A 74 17.74 -2.18 -3.77
CA ASN A 74 18.17 -3.16 -2.76
C ASN A 74 18.69 -2.39 -1.54
N PRO A 75 17.99 -2.45 -0.39
CA PRO A 75 18.42 -1.76 0.83
C PRO A 75 19.80 -2.19 1.33
N ALA A 76 20.22 -3.42 1.03
CA ALA A 76 21.53 -3.93 1.41
C ALA A 76 22.69 -3.21 0.69
N ASN A 77 22.47 -2.69 -0.52
CA ASN A 77 23.48 -1.95 -1.28
C ASN A 77 23.72 -0.54 -0.74
N ALA A 78 22.82 -0.02 0.11
CA ALA A 78 23.03 1.26 0.79
C ALA A 78 24.06 1.19 1.93
N ILE A 79 24.46 -0.02 2.31
CA ILE A 79 25.40 -0.29 3.43
C ILE A 79 26.77 -0.80 2.91
N THR A 80 26.87 -1.16 1.62
CA THR A 80 28.13 -1.65 1.05
C THR A 80 29.07 -0.51 0.73
N SER A 81 30.36 -0.72 0.98
CA SER A 81 31.45 0.22 0.67
C SER A 81 31.40 0.64 -0.80
N THR A 82 31.20 1.93 -1.02
CA THR A 82 31.16 2.50 -2.36
C THR A 82 32.58 2.86 -2.81
N PRO A 83 32.91 2.74 -4.10
CA PRO A 83 34.24 3.12 -4.62
C PRO A 83 34.51 4.62 -4.40
N ARG A 84 33.49 5.44 -4.34
CA ARG A 84 33.59 6.89 -4.14
C ARG A 84 32.41 7.42 -3.36
N ASP A 85 32.71 8.29 -2.41
CA ASP A 85 31.74 8.94 -1.56
C ASP A 85 31.17 10.19 -2.23
N LEU A 86 29.92 10.53 -1.88
CA LEU A 86 29.31 11.81 -2.25
C LEU A 86 29.88 12.95 -1.42
N THR A 87 30.11 14.10 -2.05
CA THR A 87 30.67 15.30 -1.43
C THR A 87 29.70 16.49 -1.45
N ILE A 88 30.00 17.54 -0.65
CA ILE A 88 29.24 18.80 -0.70
C ILE A 88 29.32 19.44 -2.09
N ASP A 89 30.47 19.35 -2.78
CA ASP A 89 30.63 19.90 -4.13
C ASP A 89 29.75 19.17 -5.16
N ASP A 90 29.49 17.88 -4.97
CA ASP A 90 28.57 17.14 -5.82
C ASP A 90 27.15 17.65 -5.62
N ALA A 91 26.73 17.85 -4.37
CA ALA A 91 25.43 18.45 -4.07
C ALA A 91 25.31 19.89 -4.62
N ALA A 92 26.37 20.69 -4.52
CA ALA A 92 26.39 22.06 -5.07
C ALA A 92 26.28 22.06 -6.61
N SER A 93 26.84 21.06 -7.30
CA SER A 93 26.70 20.91 -8.74
C SER A 93 25.24 20.65 -9.16
N LEU A 94 24.52 19.81 -8.39
CA LEU A 94 23.11 19.49 -8.64
C LEU A 94 22.19 20.71 -8.46
N ARG A 95 22.52 21.65 -7.58
CA ARG A 95 21.74 22.89 -7.37
C ARG A 95 21.68 23.78 -8.61
N ARG A 96 22.61 23.65 -9.53
CA ARG A 96 22.70 24.45 -10.76
C ARG A 96 21.84 23.92 -11.91
N LEU A 97 21.24 22.73 -11.74
CA LEU A 97 20.44 22.10 -12.78
C LEU A 97 19.08 22.82 -12.97
N PRO A 98 18.66 23.07 -14.21
CA PRO A 98 17.43 23.82 -14.50
C PRO A 98 16.15 23.10 -14.07
N THR A 99 16.19 21.78 -13.89
CA THR A 99 15.06 20.96 -13.45
C THR A 99 14.96 20.86 -11.92
N VAL A 100 15.95 21.40 -11.18
CA VAL A 100 16.08 21.28 -9.73
C VAL A 100 15.66 22.59 -9.07
N ARG A 101 14.79 22.49 -8.07
CA ARG A 101 14.32 23.61 -7.24
C ARG A 101 15.18 23.81 -6.00
N ARG A 102 15.46 22.70 -5.28
CA ARG A 102 16.21 22.74 -4.02
C ARG A 102 17.10 21.50 -3.91
N VAL A 103 18.19 21.65 -3.18
CA VAL A 103 19.11 20.55 -2.88
C VAL A 103 19.50 20.61 -1.41
N ALA A 104 19.42 19.48 -0.73
CA ALA A 104 19.88 19.32 0.65
C ALA A 104 20.87 18.14 0.74
N PRO A 105 22.17 18.41 0.88
CA PRO A 105 23.13 17.40 1.26
C PRO A 105 22.80 16.89 2.66
N LEU A 106 22.97 15.60 2.92
CA LEU A 106 22.69 14.98 4.20
C LEU A 106 23.88 14.16 4.68
N ALA A 107 24.47 14.56 5.79
CA ALA A 107 25.40 13.78 6.59
C ALA A 107 24.65 13.27 7.84
N VAL A 108 24.84 12.02 8.24
CA VAL A 108 24.12 11.41 9.37
C VAL A 108 25.11 10.72 10.29
N GLY A 109 24.90 10.87 11.58
CA GLY A 109 25.62 10.17 12.62
C GLY A 109 24.83 10.18 13.93
N ASN A 110 25.31 9.48 14.92
CA ASN A 110 24.75 9.49 16.28
C ASN A 110 25.67 10.28 17.20
N SER A 111 25.09 11.05 18.09
CA SER A 111 25.83 11.79 19.11
C SER A 111 24.98 11.99 20.36
N GLU A 112 25.65 12.17 21.49
CA GLU A 112 24.99 12.53 22.74
C GLU A 112 24.62 14.01 22.76
N ILE A 113 23.37 14.33 23.09
CA ILE A 113 22.92 15.69 23.43
C ILE A 113 22.74 15.80 24.94
N ALA A 114 23.32 16.86 25.53
CA ALA A 114 23.28 17.10 26.96
C ALA A 114 22.95 18.55 27.31
N TYR A 115 22.09 18.70 28.35
CA TYR A 115 21.74 19.99 28.94
C TYR A 115 21.28 19.78 30.38
N GLY A 116 21.71 20.65 31.34
CA GLY A 116 21.24 20.64 32.71
C GLY A 116 21.43 19.32 33.47
N GLY A 117 22.49 18.56 33.17
CA GLY A 117 22.75 17.25 33.78
C GLY A 117 22.00 16.10 33.15
N LYS A 118 21.06 16.33 32.21
CA LYS A 118 20.40 15.33 31.43
C LYS A 118 21.20 15.03 30.15
N LEU A 119 21.17 13.77 29.74
CA LEU A 119 21.91 13.26 28.59
C LEU A 119 21.05 12.27 27.81
N ARG A 120 21.11 12.35 26.49
CA ARG A 120 20.44 11.43 25.58
C ARG A 120 21.24 11.21 24.31
N GLU A 121 21.29 9.99 23.80
CA GLU A 121 21.74 9.71 22.45
C GLU A 121 20.66 10.10 21.44
N ALA A 122 21.08 10.78 20.37
CA ALA A 122 20.21 11.25 19.32
C ALA A 122 20.87 11.11 17.95
N MET A 123 20.05 10.88 16.93
CA MET A 123 20.49 10.94 15.54
C MET A 123 20.70 12.39 15.14
N VAL A 124 21.91 12.71 14.66
CA VAL A 124 22.28 14.02 14.17
C VAL A 124 22.29 14.01 12.65
N ALA A 125 21.47 14.84 12.04
CA ALA A 125 21.42 15.10 10.61
C ALA A 125 22.09 16.45 10.30
N GLY A 126 23.23 16.40 9.65
CA GLY A 126 23.88 17.59 9.08
C GLY A 126 23.29 17.91 7.71
N SER A 127 22.72 19.10 7.55
CA SER A 127 22.13 19.52 6.29
C SER A 127 22.15 21.04 6.12
N THR A 128 21.35 21.55 5.18
CA THR A 128 21.23 22.98 4.85
C THR A 128 19.82 23.50 5.21
N ALA A 129 19.59 24.80 5.08
CA ALA A 129 18.28 25.43 5.27
C ALA A 129 17.17 24.75 4.43
N GLU A 130 17.53 24.25 3.24
CA GLU A 130 16.62 23.61 2.30
C GLU A 130 16.07 22.24 2.77
N PHE A 131 16.70 21.64 3.78
CA PHE A 131 16.29 20.32 4.29
C PHE A 131 14.87 20.34 4.88
N ILE A 132 14.54 21.41 5.62
CA ILE A 132 13.23 21.57 6.25
C ILE A 132 12.11 21.63 5.20
N PRO A 133 12.15 22.51 4.18
CA PRO A 133 11.12 22.57 3.16
C PRO A 133 11.09 21.33 2.24
N ILE A 134 12.24 20.73 1.89
CA ILE A 134 12.29 19.49 1.09
C ILE A 134 11.57 18.34 1.81
N ARG A 135 11.72 18.26 3.14
CA ARG A 135 11.13 17.22 3.97
C ARG A 135 9.75 17.58 4.51
N ASN A 136 9.20 18.74 4.14
CA ASN A 136 7.93 19.26 4.66
C ASN A 136 7.88 19.27 6.21
N PHE A 137 9.03 19.48 6.87
CA PHE A 137 9.05 19.60 8.31
C PHE A 137 8.44 20.92 8.74
N VAL A 138 7.70 20.89 9.83
CA VAL A 138 7.07 22.07 10.43
C VAL A 138 7.79 22.39 11.73
N LEU A 139 8.18 23.64 11.89
CA LEU A 139 8.71 24.14 13.15
C LEU A 139 7.54 24.44 14.10
N ALA A 140 7.63 23.95 15.34
CA ALA A 140 6.73 24.34 16.41
C ALA A 140 7.13 25.69 17.00
N GLN A 141 8.45 25.95 17.09
CA GLN A 141 9.03 27.18 17.66
C GLN A 141 10.36 27.53 16.98
N GLY A 142 10.68 28.80 16.92
CA GLY A 142 11.97 29.27 16.40
C GLY A 142 12.02 29.40 14.88
N GLN A 143 13.21 29.20 14.32
CA GLN A 143 13.52 29.42 12.91
C GLN A 143 14.31 28.24 12.32
N ALA A 144 14.32 28.14 10.98
CA ALA A 144 15.13 27.17 10.22
C ALA A 144 16.63 27.49 10.34
N LEU A 145 17.46 26.53 9.84
CA LEU A 145 18.89 26.81 9.69
C LEU A 145 19.10 28.04 8.83
N PRO A 146 20.13 28.84 9.13
CA PRO A 146 20.44 30.01 8.31
C PRO A 146 20.88 29.60 6.90
N GLU A 147 20.57 30.43 5.92
CA GLU A 147 21.09 30.29 4.57
C GLU A 147 22.55 30.84 4.58
N GLU A 148 23.49 29.91 4.62
CA GLU A 148 24.93 30.22 4.64
C GLU A 148 25.68 29.31 3.65
N ASP A 149 26.98 29.64 3.45
CA ASP A 149 27.86 28.77 2.66
C ASP A 149 27.91 27.37 3.30
N TRP A 150 27.66 26.34 2.48
CA TRP A 150 27.63 24.95 2.94
C TRP A 150 28.95 24.46 3.55
N ASN A 151 30.06 25.14 3.25
CA ASN A 151 31.39 24.89 3.83
C ASN A 151 31.62 25.62 5.16
N ARG A 152 30.70 26.51 5.58
CA ARG A 152 30.76 27.22 6.85
C ARG A 152 29.52 26.87 7.67
N GLY A 153 29.70 26.28 8.82
CA GLY A 153 28.60 25.91 9.71
C GLY A 153 28.57 26.80 10.94
N SER A 154 27.50 27.56 11.13
CA SER A 154 27.22 28.24 12.39
C SER A 154 26.95 27.22 13.51
N SER A 155 27.29 27.59 14.77
CA SER A 155 27.08 26.73 15.93
C SER A 155 25.63 26.77 16.41
N VAL A 156 24.71 26.32 15.54
CA VAL A 156 23.26 26.28 15.79
C VAL A 156 22.69 24.88 15.62
N VAL A 157 21.54 24.65 16.25
CA VAL A 157 20.87 23.35 16.19
C VAL A 157 19.35 23.52 16.23
N ILE A 158 18.66 22.64 15.50
CA ILE A 158 17.22 22.42 15.58
C ILE A 158 17.00 21.03 16.18
N ILE A 159 16.10 20.91 17.14
CA ILE A 159 15.84 19.67 17.88
C ILE A 159 14.42 19.19 17.66
N GLY A 160 14.23 17.86 17.67
CA GLY A 160 12.92 17.22 17.63
C GLY A 160 12.13 17.43 18.92
N ALA A 161 10.81 17.25 18.82
CA ALA A 161 9.89 17.47 19.93
C ALA A 161 10.19 16.59 21.15
N LYS A 162 10.49 15.30 20.94
CA LYS A 162 10.78 14.36 22.02
C LYS A 162 12.09 14.70 22.74
N ILE A 163 13.11 15.15 21.98
CA ILE A 163 14.36 15.63 22.57
C ILE A 163 14.10 16.86 23.46
N ARG A 164 13.28 17.81 22.96
CA ARG A 164 12.89 18.98 23.75
C ARG A 164 12.21 18.57 25.07
N ASP A 165 11.27 17.65 25.01
CA ASP A 165 10.49 17.19 26.18
C ASP A 165 11.37 16.47 27.22
N GLU A 166 12.27 15.60 26.76
CA GLU A 166 13.12 14.81 27.65
C GLU A 166 14.26 15.60 28.27
N ILE A 167 14.89 16.49 27.49
CA ILE A 167 16.06 17.24 27.93
C ILE A 167 15.65 18.51 28.69
N PHE A 168 14.67 19.27 28.18
CA PHE A 168 14.27 20.55 28.77
C PHE A 168 13.03 20.47 29.65
N GLY A 169 12.15 19.48 29.43
CA GLY A 169 10.87 19.36 30.17
C GLY A 169 9.99 20.60 29.94
N ALA A 170 9.69 21.34 30.99
CA ALA A 170 8.87 22.54 30.94
C ALA A 170 9.67 23.82 30.55
N GLU A 171 11.02 23.79 30.54
CA GLU A 171 11.85 24.91 30.20
C GLU A 171 11.87 25.19 28.69
N SER A 172 11.93 26.45 28.27
CA SER A 172 12.10 26.78 26.86
C SER A 172 13.49 26.38 26.35
N ALA A 173 13.51 25.62 25.28
CA ALA A 173 14.75 25.19 24.64
C ALA A 173 15.40 26.32 23.79
N LEU A 174 14.59 27.25 23.25
CA LEU A 174 15.07 28.30 22.35
C LEU A 174 16.12 29.19 23.00
N GLY A 175 17.20 29.44 22.26
CA GLY A 175 18.32 30.28 22.69
C GLY A 175 19.29 29.60 23.66
N LYS A 176 18.95 28.43 24.22
CA LYS A 176 19.83 27.70 25.15
C LYS A 176 21.02 27.08 24.42
N LEU A 177 22.12 26.94 25.14
CA LEU A 177 23.32 26.25 24.66
C LEU A 177 23.27 24.80 25.12
N VAL A 178 23.23 23.89 24.17
CA VAL A 178 23.29 22.43 24.39
C VAL A 178 24.65 21.91 23.99
N ARG A 179 25.12 20.87 24.66
CA ARG A 179 26.33 20.15 24.24
C ARG A 179 25.90 18.98 23.38
N ILE A 180 26.47 18.86 22.17
CA ILE A 180 26.29 17.74 21.28
C ILE A 180 27.67 17.19 20.96
N GLY A 181 27.96 15.99 21.44
CA GLY A 181 29.33 15.47 21.43
C GLY A 181 30.30 16.41 22.20
N ASP A 182 31.29 16.89 21.49
CA ASP A 182 32.29 17.82 21.98
C ASP A 182 31.96 19.34 21.74
N ARG A 183 30.84 19.63 21.04
CA ARG A 183 30.46 20.96 20.59
C ARG A 183 29.34 21.57 21.44
N ARG A 184 29.38 22.90 21.62
CA ARG A 184 28.28 23.67 22.22
C ARG A 184 27.52 24.40 21.12
N LEU A 185 26.23 24.11 20.97
CA LEU A 185 25.38 24.65 19.92
C LEU A 185 24.18 25.37 20.52
N ARG A 186 23.76 26.45 19.87
CA ARG A 186 22.57 27.20 20.27
C ARG A 186 21.32 26.62 19.63
N VAL A 187 20.32 26.30 20.43
CA VAL A 187 19.01 25.86 19.94
C VAL A 187 18.29 27.04 19.30
N ILE A 188 18.03 26.97 18.00
CA ILE A 188 17.34 28.02 17.23
C ILE A 188 15.93 27.61 16.81
N GLY A 189 15.61 26.34 16.84
CA GLY A 189 14.28 25.82 16.45
C GLY A 189 13.94 24.50 17.12
N VAL A 190 12.65 24.23 17.20
CA VAL A 190 12.07 22.96 17.67
C VAL A 190 11.08 22.48 16.64
N LEU A 191 11.23 21.24 16.19
CA LEU A 191 10.30 20.62 15.24
C LEU A 191 8.95 20.33 15.91
N LYS A 192 7.88 20.43 15.12
CA LYS A 192 6.57 19.96 15.53
C LYS A 192 6.56 18.42 15.57
N PRO A 193 5.93 17.78 16.59
CA PRO A 193 5.81 16.32 16.62
C PRO A 193 5.06 15.84 15.37
N THR A 194 5.69 14.92 14.65
CA THR A 194 5.14 14.37 13.40
C THR A 194 5.00 12.85 13.49
N GLY A 195 5.52 12.23 14.57
CA GLY A 195 5.54 10.78 14.76
C GLY A 195 6.60 10.07 13.90
N GLN A 196 6.47 8.76 13.81
CA GLN A 196 7.37 7.93 13.01
C GLN A 196 7.03 8.04 11.52
N GLY A 197 7.89 8.70 10.75
CA GLY A 197 7.87 8.64 9.29
C GLY A 197 8.79 7.54 8.74
N LEU A 198 8.66 7.20 7.44
CA LEU A 198 9.55 6.24 6.78
C LEU A 198 11.02 6.63 6.95
N GLY A 199 11.75 5.85 7.72
CA GLY A 199 13.20 5.86 7.81
C GLY A 199 13.85 6.85 8.79
N MET A 200 13.11 7.78 9.41
CA MET A 200 13.66 8.68 10.45
C MET A 200 12.55 9.06 11.44
N ASN A 201 12.82 8.90 12.72
CA ASN A 201 11.96 9.44 13.77
C ASN A 201 12.26 10.94 13.93
N THR A 202 11.40 11.79 13.38
CA THR A 202 11.58 13.24 13.39
C THR A 202 11.54 13.84 14.80
N ASP A 203 10.85 13.16 15.72
CA ASP A 203 10.72 13.62 17.10
C ASP A 203 12.04 13.43 17.89
N GLU A 204 12.92 12.53 17.40
CA GLU A 204 14.23 12.22 18.00
C GLU A 204 15.41 12.78 17.16
N LEU A 205 15.13 13.64 16.17
CA LEU A 205 16.13 14.15 15.25
C LEU A 205 16.77 15.44 15.77
N VAL A 206 18.07 15.53 15.58
CA VAL A 206 18.86 16.75 15.76
C VAL A 206 19.34 17.23 14.39
N ILE A 207 19.08 18.46 14.02
CA ILE A 207 19.49 19.01 12.73
C ILE A 207 20.52 20.13 12.97
N VAL A 208 21.68 19.99 12.32
CA VAL A 208 22.79 20.95 12.38
C VAL A 208 23.24 21.30 10.95
N PRO A 209 24.02 22.40 10.75
CA PRO A 209 24.65 22.66 9.46
C PRO A 209 25.52 21.49 8.99
N VAL A 210 25.54 21.23 7.67
CA VAL A 210 26.22 20.03 7.11
C VAL A 210 27.70 20.01 7.40
N SER A 211 28.40 21.15 7.25
CA SER A 211 29.84 21.23 7.56
C SER A 211 30.14 21.02 9.04
N LEU A 212 29.23 21.42 9.92
CA LEU A 212 29.38 21.16 11.35
C LEU A 212 29.25 19.66 11.66
N ALA A 213 28.27 18.98 11.06
CA ALA A 213 28.12 17.53 11.19
C ALA A 213 29.35 16.77 10.64
N GLN A 214 29.85 17.16 9.48
CA GLN A 214 31.08 16.58 8.92
C GLN A 214 32.27 16.73 9.87
N ALA A 215 32.41 17.91 10.46
CA ALA A 215 33.47 18.17 11.45
C ALA A 215 33.27 17.37 12.76
N MET A 216 32.02 17.18 13.20
CA MET A 216 31.66 16.36 14.39
C MET A 216 31.97 14.89 14.19
N PHE A 217 31.70 14.36 12.99
CA PHE A 217 31.90 12.96 12.68
C PHE A 217 33.24 12.65 12.03
N ASN A 218 34.09 13.67 11.86
CA ASN A 218 35.38 13.56 11.17
C ASN A 218 35.24 12.85 9.79
N SER A 219 34.22 13.23 9.04
CA SER A 219 33.88 12.64 7.74
C SER A 219 33.51 13.72 6.74
N ASN A 220 34.13 13.71 5.57
CA ASN A 220 33.81 14.63 4.48
C ASN A 220 32.75 14.05 3.52
N THR A 221 32.17 12.92 3.87
CA THR A 221 31.22 12.18 3.02
C THR A 221 29.78 12.57 3.34
N LEU A 222 28.92 12.45 2.35
CA LEU A 222 27.48 12.60 2.51
C LEU A 222 26.81 11.22 2.49
N PHE A 223 25.88 11.03 3.41
CA PHE A 223 25.05 9.83 3.42
C PHE A 223 24.13 9.76 2.20
N ARG A 224 23.59 10.90 1.76
CA ARG A 224 22.77 11.07 0.55
C ARG A 224 22.62 12.55 0.20
N ILE A 225 22.14 12.80 -1.03
CA ILE A 225 21.72 14.13 -1.44
C ILE A 225 20.22 14.07 -1.76
N LEU A 226 19.45 14.97 -1.14
CA LEU A 226 18.04 15.14 -1.43
C LEU A 226 17.90 16.28 -2.44
N VAL A 227 17.18 16.00 -3.52
CA VAL A 227 16.94 16.94 -4.61
C VAL A 227 15.44 17.09 -4.82
N GLU A 228 14.93 18.30 -4.74
CA GLU A 228 13.54 18.62 -5.09
C GLU A 228 13.49 19.08 -6.55
N ALA A 229 12.73 18.38 -7.39
CA ALA A 229 12.48 18.81 -8.75
C ALA A 229 11.46 19.96 -8.80
N ASN A 230 11.51 20.79 -9.86
CA ASN A 230 10.60 21.94 -10.03
C ASN A 230 9.11 21.53 -10.07
N SER A 231 8.82 20.38 -10.66
CA SER A 231 7.48 19.79 -10.76
C SER A 231 7.57 18.27 -10.84
N ARG A 232 6.44 17.58 -10.77
CA ARG A 232 6.37 16.12 -10.92
C ARG A 232 6.84 15.67 -12.30
N GLU A 233 6.48 16.42 -13.35
CA GLU A 233 6.86 16.16 -14.72
C GLU A 233 8.37 16.36 -14.96
N ALA A 234 9.02 17.18 -14.13
CA ALA A 234 10.47 17.42 -14.18
C ALA A 234 11.29 16.28 -13.54
N ILE A 235 10.69 15.38 -12.74
CA ILE A 235 11.40 14.31 -12.03
C ILE A 235 12.26 13.43 -12.96
N PRO A 236 11.74 12.92 -14.11
CA PRO A 236 12.56 12.11 -15.02
C PRO A 236 13.76 12.89 -15.57
N GLY A 237 13.55 14.16 -15.90
CA GLY A 237 14.61 15.07 -16.36
C GLY A 237 15.64 15.35 -15.28
N ALA A 238 15.20 15.64 -14.05
CA ALA A 238 16.08 15.88 -12.91
C ALA A 238 16.93 14.63 -12.60
N LYS A 239 16.33 13.44 -12.66
CA LYS A 239 17.05 12.18 -12.51
C LYS A 239 18.14 11.99 -13.56
N ALA A 240 17.80 12.19 -14.86
CA ALA A 240 18.75 12.00 -15.95
C ALA A 240 19.91 13.02 -15.87
N GLN A 241 19.58 14.31 -15.64
CA GLN A 241 20.59 15.37 -15.49
C GLN A 241 21.48 15.15 -14.25
N ALA A 242 20.90 14.72 -13.13
CA ALA A 242 21.68 14.41 -11.92
C ALA A 242 22.68 13.28 -12.16
N LEU A 243 22.25 12.18 -12.80
CA LEU A 243 23.11 11.06 -13.17
C LEU A 243 24.23 11.49 -14.10
N ASP A 244 23.92 12.26 -15.15
CA ASP A 244 24.91 12.72 -16.13
C ASP A 244 25.93 13.66 -15.49
N THR A 245 25.48 14.63 -14.70
CA THR A 245 26.33 15.56 -13.97
C THR A 245 27.30 14.86 -13.03
N LEU A 246 26.79 13.91 -12.24
CA LEU A 246 27.63 13.15 -11.30
C LEU A 246 28.59 12.23 -12.04
N LYS A 247 28.15 11.56 -13.11
CA LYS A 247 29.01 10.74 -13.97
C LYS A 247 30.18 11.57 -14.55
N GLN A 248 29.91 12.77 -15.05
CA GLN A 248 30.96 13.65 -15.57
C GLN A 248 31.95 14.06 -14.46
N ARG A 249 31.47 14.38 -13.25
CA ARG A 249 32.28 14.73 -12.09
C ARG A 249 33.09 13.54 -11.55
N HIS A 250 32.53 12.35 -11.67
CA HIS A 250 33.14 11.07 -11.25
C HIS A 250 33.94 10.39 -12.37
N ARG A 251 34.51 11.17 -13.31
CA ARG A 251 35.40 10.69 -14.39
C ARG A 251 34.76 9.65 -15.32
N GLY A 252 33.44 9.73 -15.50
CA GLY A 252 32.70 8.79 -16.38
C GLY A 252 32.20 7.54 -15.67
N GLU A 253 32.48 7.36 -14.39
CA GLU A 253 31.98 6.21 -13.62
C GLU A 253 30.53 6.45 -13.16
N GLU A 254 29.72 5.38 -13.23
CA GLU A 254 28.36 5.35 -12.71
C GLU A 254 28.38 4.72 -11.30
N ASP A 255 28.81 5.50 -10.33
CA ASP A 255 29.01 5.08 -8.94
C ASP A 255 27.95 5.65 -7.99
N VAL A 256 26.87 6.19 -8.54
CA VAL A 256 25.74 6.72 -7.79
C VAL A 256 24.42 6.07 -8.21
N THR A 257 23.50 5.94 -7.29
CA THR A 257 22.14 5.50 -7.54
C THR A 257 21.17 6.65 -7.33
N VAL A 258 20.35 6.95 -8.33
CA VAL A 258 19.32 7.98 -8.24
C VAL A 258 17.94 7.32 -8.17
N ILE A 259 17.29 7.49 -7.02
CA ILE A 259 15.98 6.91 -6.72
C ILE A 259 14.94 8.02 -6.73
N THR A 260 13.83 7.76 -7.41
CA THR A 260 12.65 8.65 -7.41
C THR A 260 11.53 7.99 -6.62
N GLN A 261 10.63 8.80 -6.08
CA GLN A 261 9.45 8.30 -5.38
C GLN A 261 8.61 7.37 -6.26
N ASP A 262 8.42 7.73 -7.55
CA ASP A 262 7.67 6.91 -8.50
C ASP A 262 8.32 5.54 -8.76
N ALA A 263 9.65 5.44 -8.72
CA ALA A 263 10.36 4.17 -8.88
C ALA A 263 10.12 3.21 -7.69
N ILE A 264 10.06 3.76 -6.47
CA ILE A 264 9.74 2.99 -5.27
C ILE A 264 8.29 2.52 -5.33
N LEU A 265 7.36 3.43 -5.63
CA LEU A 265 5.94 3.10 -5.78
C LEU A 265 5.71 2.06 -6.87
N ALA A 266 6.38 2.16 -8.03
CA ALA A 266 6.28 1.17 -9.11
C ALA A 266 6.78 -0.22 -8.68
N THR A 267 7.79 -0.30 -7.80
CA THR A 267 8.26 -1.56 -7.25
C THR A 267 7.22 -2.17 -6.31
N PHE A 268 6.61 -1.36 -5.44
CA PHE A 268 5.51 -1.79 -4.59
C PHE A 268 4.29 -2.23 -5.40
N ASP A 269 3.90 -1.47 -6.43
CA ASP A 269 2.77 -1.82 -7.31
C ASP A 269 3.00 -3.17 -8.02
N ARG A 270 4.24 -3.48 -8.45
CA ARG A 270 4.59 -4.80 -9.01
C ARG A 270 4.46 -5.93 -7.99
N LEU A 271 4.98 -5.74 -6.79
CA LEU A 271 4.89 -6.74 -5.72
C LEU A 271 3.44 -6.97 -5.29
N LEU A 272 2.68 -5.90 -5.08
CA LEU A 272 1.25 -5.99 -4.73
C LEU A 272 0.43 -6.59 -5.89
N GLY A 273 0.77 -6.27 -7.14
CA GLY A 273 0.17 -6.86 -8.33
C GLY A 273 0.38 -8.38 -8.41
N ALA A 274 1.61 -8.84 -8.14
CA ALA A 274 1.92 -10.29 -8.10
C ALA A 274 1.15 -11.00 -6.98
N LEU A 275 1.08 -10.40 -5.78
CA LEU A 275 0.29 -10.92 -4.67
C LEU A 275 -1.21 -10.98 -5.02
N THR A 276 -1.75 -9.91 -5.62
CA THR A 276 -3.14 -9.83 -6.05
C THR A 276 -3.46 -10.91 -7.09
N LEU A 277 -2.56 -11.16 -8.03
CA LEU A 277 -2.72 -12.22 -9.04
C LEU A 277 -2.73 -13.62 -8.39
N GLY A 278 -1.84 -13.89 -7.44
CA GLY A 278 -1.80 -15.13 -6.68
C GLY A 278 -3.11 -15.38 -5.92
N VAL A 279 -3.61 -14.36 -5.26
CA VAL A 279 -4.88 -14.39 -4.54
C VAL A 279 -6.07 -14.56 -5.48
N ALA A 280 -6.09 -13.85 -6.61
CA ALA A 280 -7.12 -14.02 -7.63
C ALA A 280 -7.17 -15.47 -8.15
N GLY A 281 -6.00 -16.12 -8.28
CA GLY A 281 -5.90 -17.54 -8.61
C GLY A 281 -6.54 -18.44 -7.54
N ILE A 282 -6.25 -18.21 -6.26
CA ILE A 282 -6.85 -18.97 -5.14
C ILE A 282 -8.38 -18.74 -5.09
N ALA A 283 -8.81 -17.50 -5.26
CA ALA A 283 -10.23 -17.15 -5.29
C ALA A 283 -10.96 -17.81 -6.48
N ALA A 284 -10.33 -17.85 -7.66
CA ALA A 284 -10.89 -18.53 -8.83
C ALA A 284 -11.07 -20.02 -8.59
N ILE A 285 -10.09 -20.69 -7.95
CA ILE A 285 -10.21 -22.11 -7.57
C ILE A 285 -11.35 -22.29 -6.56
N SER A 286 -11.43 -21.45 -5.53
CA SER A 286 -12.49 -21.50 -4.52
C SER A 286 -13.88 -21.31 -5.14
N LEU A 287 -14.02 -20.35 -6.07
CA LEU A 287 -15.26 -20.11 -6.80
C LEU A 287 -15.61 -21.29 -7.74
N ALA A 288 -14.62 -21.91 -8.38
CA ALA A 288 -14.84 -23.11 -9.20
C ALA A 288 -15.36 -24.28 -8.35
N VAL A 289 -14.77 -24.52 -7.18
CA VAL A 289 -15.25 -25.54 -6.22
C VAL A 289 -16.67 -25.23 -5.77
N ALA A 290 -16.96 -23.97 -5.41
CA ALA A 290 -18.30 -23.52 -5.05
C ALA A 290 -19.30 -23.74 -6.20
N GLY A 291 -18.91 -23.45 -7.45
CA GLY A 291 -19.71 -23.71 -8.65
C GLY A 291 -20.02 -25.18 -8.85
N ILE A 292 -19.05 -26.07 -8.65
CA ILE A 292 -19.27 -27.53 -8.70
C ILE A 292 -20.26 -27.97 -7.61
N LEU A 293 -20.16 -27.41 -6.40
CA LEU A 293 -21.11 -27.69 -5.32
C LEU A 293 -22.53 -27.23 -5.69
N VAL A 294 -22.67 -26.01 -6.22
CA VAL A 294 -23.98 -25.53 -6.74
C VAL A 294 -24.52 -26.48 -7.83
N MET A 295 -23.69 -26.87 -8.78
CA MET A 295 -24.07 -27.82 -9.82
C MET A 295 -24.58 -29.15 -9.24
N ASN A 296 -23.86 -29.74 -8.28
CA ASN A 296 -24.22 -30.99 -7.64
C ASN A 296 -25.53 -30.86 -6.84
N VAL A 297 -25.69 -29.77 -6.08
CA VAL A 297 -26.96 -29.52 -5.36
C VAL A 297 -28.12 -29.42 -6.31
N MET A 298 -27.99 -28.73 -7.42
CA MET A 298 -29.02 -28.57 -8.42
C MET A 298 -29.32 -29.87 -9.18
N LEU A 299 -28.30 -30.70 -9.49
CA LEU A 299 -28.51 -32.02 -10.12
C LEU A 299 -29.34 -32.91 -9.21
N VAL A 300 -29.08 -32.92 -7.91
CA VAL A 300 -29.89 -33.64 -6.93
C VAL A 300 -31.30 -33.06 -6.83
N ALA A 301 -31.46 -31.74 -6.83
CA ALA A 301 -32.77 -31.11 -6.83
C ALA A 301 -33.59 -31.46 -8.05
N VAL A 302 -32.98 -31.51 -9.24
CA VAL A 302 -33.65 -31.98 -10.49
C VAL A 302 -34.13 -33.43 -10.36
N THR A 303 -33.31 -34.33 -9.80
CA THR A 303 -33.70 -35.74 -9.62
C THR A 303 -34.83 -35.92 -8.59
N GLN A 304 -34.80 -35.17 -7.49
CA GLN A 304 -35.84 -35.20 -6.46
C GLN A 304 -37.19 -34.63 -6.94
N ARG A 305 -37.14 -33.62 -7.85
CA ARG A 305 -38.32 -32.93 -8.38
C ARG A 305 -38.71 -33.39 -9.77
N THR A 306 -38.28 -34.61 -10.19
CA THR A 306 -38.57 -35.15 -11.53
C THR A 306 -40.06 -35.18 -11.81
N GLY A 307 -40.92 -35.61 -10.85
CA GLY A 307 -42.37 -35.64 -10.99
C GLY A 307 -43.00 -34.24 -11.15
N GLU A 308 -42.56 -33.26 -10.38
CA GLU A 308 -43.02 -31.87 -10.50
C GLU A 308 -42.69 -31.27 -11.87
N ILE A 309 -41.45 -31.52 -12.36
CA ILE A 309 -41.00 -31.08 -13.69
C ILE A 309 -41.82 -31.74 -14.78
N GLY A 310 -42.10 -33.06 -14.64
CA GLY A 310 -42.96 -33.83 -15.56
C GLY A 310 -44.37 -33.27 -15.63
N LEU A 311 -44.98 -32.96 -14.47
CA LEU A 311 -46.31 -32.35 -14.39
C LEU A 311 -46.34 -30.96 -15.05
N LEU A 312 -45.38 -30.11 -14.77
CA LEU A 312 -45.28 -28.80 -15.41
C LEU A 312 -45.18 -28.89 -16.93
N LYS A 313 -44.43 -29.88 -17.46
CA LYS A 313 -44.33 -30.11 -18.89
C LYS A 313 -45.63 -30.68 -19.48
N ALA A 314 -46.31 -31.58 -18.78
CA ALA A 314 -47.61 -32.09 -19.19
C ALA A 314 -48.69 -31.00 -19.25
N LEU A 315 -48.60 -29.97 -18.38
CA LEU A 315 -49.42 -28.78 -18.40
C LEU A 315 -48.98 -27.72 -19.45
N GLY A 316 -48.00 -28.02 -20.30
CA GLY A 316 -47.57 -27.19 -21.42
C GLY A 316 -46.41 -26.23 -21.13
N ALA A 317 -45.69 -26.40 -20.03
CA ALA A 317 -44.51 -25.57 -19.76
C ALA A 317 -43.40 -25.88 -20.79
N SER A 318 -42.88 -24.83 -21.43
CA SER A 318 -41.80 -24.99 -22.40
C SER A 318 -40.46 -25.33 -21.69
N GLY A 319 -39.61 -26.13 -22.35
CA GLY A 319 -38.27 -26.44 -21.84
C GLY A 319 -37.41 -25.19 -21.56
N ARG A 320 -37.69 -24.06 -22.27
CA ARG A 320 -37.05 -22.76 -22.04
C ARG A 320 -37.49 -22.17 -20.69
N SER A 321 -38.77 -22.28 -20.34
CA SER A 321 -39.29 -21.79 -19.04
C SER A 321 -38.69 -22.57 -17.87
N ILE A 322 -38.57 -23.91 -17.99
CA ILE A 322 -37.94 -24.76 -16.98
C ILE A 322 -36.45 -24.41 -16.81
N ARG A 323 -35.72 -24.26 -17.93
CA ARG A 323 -34.31 -23.86 -17.90
C ARG A 323 -34.10 -22.52 -17.19
N LEU A 324 -34.93 -21.52 -17.50
CA LEU A 324 -34.87 -20.20 -16.86
C LEU A 324 -35.18 -20.28 -15.35
N ALA A 325 -36.11 -21.15 -14.93
CA ALA A 325 -36.44 -21.34 -13.52
C ALA A 325 -35.23 -21.87 -12.73
N PHE A 326 -34.55 -22.92 -13.25
CA PHE A 326 -33.35 -23.47 -12.61
C PHE A 326 -32.14 -22.53 -12.67
N LEU A 327 -31.96 -21.75 -13.76
CA LEU A 327 -30.93 -20.73 -13.83
C LEU A 327 -31.19 -19.57 -12.83
N ALA A 328 -32.46 -19.21 -12.62
CA ALA A 328 -32.82 -18.23 -11.60
C ALA A 328 -32.53 -18.76 -10.17
N GLU A 329 -32.74 -20.03 -9.91
CA GLU A 329 -32.39 -20.69 -8.65
C GLU A 329 -30.88 -20.66 -8.43
N ALA A 330 -30.06 -21.02 -9.45
CA ALA A 330 -28.59 -20.90 -9.36
C ALA A 330 -28.13 -19.47 -9.13
N ALA A 331 -28.70 -18.53 -9.86
CA ALA A 331 -28.40 -17.09 -9.69
C ALA A 331 -28.72 -16.59 -8.28
N MET A 332 -29.86 -17.00 -7.72
CA MET A 332 -30.27 -16.62 -6.38
C MET A 332 -29.33 -17.20 -5.30
N LEU A 333 -28.97 -18.49 -5.41
CA LEU A 333 -27.99 -19.10 -4.49
C LEU A 333 -26.64 -18.39 -4.54
N SER A 334 -26.18 -18.08 -5.74
CA SER A 334 -24.92 -17.38 -5.94
C SER A 334 -24.97 -15.93 -5.45
N ALA A 335 -26.07 -15.23 -5.66
CA ALA A 335 -26.27 -13.89 -5.18
C ALA A 335 -26.29 -13.82 -3.63
N VAL A 336 -26.98 -14.78 -2.99
CA VAL A 336 -26.98 -14.88 -1.52
C VAL A 336 -25.58 -15.20 -1.00
N GLY A 337 -24.88 -16.17 -1.61
CA GLY A 337 -23.49 -16.50 -1.25
C GLY A 337 -22.54 -15.33 -1.43
N ALA A 338 -22.67 -14.60 -2.55
CA ALA A 338 -21.88 -13.40 -2.82
C ALA A 338 -22.14 -12.28 -1.81
N LEU A 339 -23.41 -12.04 -1.46
CA LEU A 339 -23.78 -11.03 -0.46
C LEU A 339 -23.25 -11.37 0.93
N VAL A 340 -23.41 -12.61 1.37
CA VAL A 340 -22.86 -13.11 2.63
C VAL A 340 -21.34 -12.98 2.63
N GLY A 341 -20.69 -13.37 1.52
CA GLY A 341 -19.25 -13.25 1.36
C GLY A 341 -18.76 -11.79 1.40
N TYR A 342 -19.48 -10.88 0.77
CA TYR A 342 -19.21 -9.44 0.86
C TYR A 342 -19.31 -8.94 2.30
N LEU A 343 -20.36 -9.31 3.02
CA LEU A 343 -20.53 -8.89 4.42
C LEU A 343 -19.41 -9.43 5.32
N LEU A 344 -19.04 -10.71 5.15
CA LEU A 344 -17.92 -11.31 5.86
C LEU A 344 -16.59 -10.63 5.49
N GLY A 345 -16.40 -10.29 4.22
CA GLY A 345 -15.25 -9.56 3.74
C GLY A 345 -15.13 -8.16 4.36
N GLN A 346 -16.25 -7.43 4.44
CA GLN A 346 -16.32 -6.12 5.10
C GLN A 346 -16.04 -6.23 6.61
N LEU A 347 -16.59 -7.22 7.27
CA LEU A 347 -16.33 -7.48 8.69
C LEU A 347 -14.83 -7.81 8.92
N GLY A 348 -14.22 -8.61 8.05
CA GLY A 348 -12.80 -8.89 8.09
C GLY A 348 -11.94 -7.64 7.89
N ALA A 349 -12.27 -6.81 6.89
CA ALA A 349 -11.59 -5.54 6.65
C ALA A 349 -11.79 -4.54 7.81
N PHE A 350 -12.96 -4.53 8.44
CA PHE A 350 -13.22 -3.75 9.65
C PHE A 350 -12.37 -4.24 10.83
N GLY A 351 -12.29 -5.55 11.05
CA GLY A 351 -11.45 -6.14 12.09
C GLY A 351 -9.96 -5.78 11.91
N LEU A 352 -9.47 -5.80 10.66
CA LEU A 352 -8.10 -5.36 10.36
C LEU A 352 -7.85 -3.90 10.74
N ARG A 353 -8.80 -2.99 10.44
CA ARG A 353 -8.68 -1.56 10.82
C ARG A 353 -8.69 -1.36 12.34
N GLN A 354 -9.45 -2.16 13.08
CA GLN A 354 -9.46 -2.09 14.54
C GLN A 354 -8.15 -2.62 15.15
N ALA A 355 -7.62 -3.72 14.61
CA ALA A 355 -6.36 -4.30 15.07
C ALA A 355 -5.14 -3.43 14.70
N PHE A 356 -5.20 -2.76 13.54
CA PHE A 356 -4.12 -1.93 13.00
C PHE A 356 -4.65 -0.55 12.56
N PRO A 357 -4.88 0.41 13.49
CA PRO A 357 -5.52 1.70 13.18
C PRO A 357 -4.77 2.55 12.13
N VAL A 358 -3.47 2.34 12.01
CA VAL A 358 -2.61 3.05 11.03
C VAL A 358 -2.83 2.53 9.59
N PHE A 359 -3.46 1.36 9.44
CA PHE A 359 -3.59 0.68 8.16
C PHE A 359 -4.99 0.89 7.54
N PRO A 360 -5.12 1.67 6.43
CA PRO A 360 -6.40 2.00 5.83
C PRO A 360 -6.93 0.86 4.95
N ALA A 361 -7.35 -0.26 5.53
CA ALA A 361 -7.90 -1.42 4.83
C ALA A 361 -9.35 -1.18 4.39
N TYR A 362 -9.55 -0.51 3.27
CA TYR A 362 -10.85 -0.30 2.63
C TYR A 362 -10.89 -1.08 1.31
N PRO A 363 -11.84 -2.03 1.13
CA PRO A 363 -11.98 -2.71 -0.15
C PRO A 363 -12.37 -1.70 -1.23
N PRO A 364 -11.66 -1.66 -2.37
CA PRO A 364 -12.00 -0.77 -3.47
C PRO A 364 -13.29 -1.20 -4.17
N ASP A 365 -14.10 -0.26 -4.63
CA ASP A 365 -15.43 -0.51 -5.23
C ASP A 365 -15.36 -1.47 -6.41
N TRP A 366 -14.31 -1.37 -7.25
CA TRP A 366 -14.12 -2.28 -8.39
C TRP A 366 -13.96 -3.74 -7.96
N ALA A 367 -13.31 -4.01 -6.82
CA ALA A 367 -13.11 -5.37 -6.33
C ALA A 367 -14.40 -5.97 -5.78
N VAL A 368 -15.24 -5.15 -5.14
CA VAL A 368 -16.57 -5.57 -4.69
C VAL A 368 -17.43 -5.94 -5.90
N ILE A 369 -17.47 -5.09 -6.92
CA ILE A 369 -18.22 -5.34 -8.16
C ILE A 369 -17.68 -6.59 -8.87
N ALA A 370 -16.37 -6.72 -8.98
CA ALA A 370 -15.72 -7.88 -9.58
C ALA A 370 -16.02 -9.18 -8.81
N GLY A 371 -15.94 -9.17 -7.48
CA GLY A 371 -16.25 -10.32 -6.63
C GLY A 371 -17.71 -10.78 -6.77
N LEU A 372 -18.66 -9.83 -6.72
CA LEU A 372 -20.08 -10.11 -6.87
C LEU A 372 -20.43 -10.64 -8.29
N SER A 373 -19.88 -9.99 -9.32
CA SER A 373 -20.13 -10.38 -10.71
C SER A 373 -19.51 -11.74 -11.07
N THR A 374 -18.29 -12.03 -10.59
CA THR A 374 -17.65 -13.33 -10.82
C THR A 374 -18.37 -14.47 -10.08
N ALA A 375 -18.83 -14.23 -8.84
CA ALA A 375 -19.63 -15.21 -8.12
C ALA A 375 -20.95 -15.52 -8.84
N LEU A 376 -21.66 -14.50 -9.30
CA LEU A 376 -22.89 -14.66 -10.07
C LEU A 376 -22.65 -15.38 -11.40
N ALA A 377 -21.59 -15.00 -12.12
CA ALA A 377 -21.21 -15.66 -13.38
C ALA A 377 -20.86 -17.14 -13.17
N THR A 378 -20.14 -17.47 -12.09
CA THR A 378 -19.79 -18.83 -11.71
C THR A 378 -21.07 -19.66 -11.44
N GLY A 379 -21.98 -19.15 -10.63
CA GLY A 379 -23.22 -19.85 -10.34
C GLY A 379 -24.09 -20.07 -11.58
N LEU A 380 -24.21 -19.08 -12.47
CA LEU A 380 -24.90 -19.24 -13.74
C LEU A 380 -24.22 -20.26 -14.65
N LEU A 381 -22.89 -20.21 -14.77
CA LEU A 381 -22.13 -21.10 -15.64
C LEU A 381 -22.28 -22.56 -15.21
N PHE A 382 -22.09 -22.86 -13.93
CA PHE A 382 -22.26 -24.20 -13.38
C PHE A 382 -23.72 -24.63 -13.26
N GLY A 383 -24.68 -23.70 -13.19
CA GLY A 383 -26.12 -23.93 -13.22
C GLY A 383 -26.66 -24.34 -14.60
N VAL A 384 -25.93 -24.09 -15.71
CA VAL A 384 -26.40 -24.43 -17.07
C VAL A 384 -26.61 -25.93 -17.26
N ILE A 385 -25.69 -26.75 -16.74
CA ILE A 385 -25.78 -28.24 -16.93
C ILE A 385 -27.02 -28.79 -16.27
N PRO A 386 -27.30 -28.58 -14.97
CA PRO A 386 -28.53 -29.08 -14.34
C PRO A 386 -29.80 -28.46 -14.95
N ALA A 387 -29.79 -27.19 -15.30
CA ALA A 387 -30.92 -26.52 -15.94
C ALA A 387 -31.27 -27.13 -17.32
N ARG A 388 -30.24 -27.48 -18.12
CA ARG A 388 -30.45 -28.21 -19.39
C ARG A 388 -30.99 -29.60 -19.14
N ARG A 389 -30.51 -30.35 -18.14
CA ARG A 389 -30.96 -31.67 -17.79
C ARG A 389 -32.42 -31.69 -17.35
N ALA A 390 -32.84 -30.72 -16.52
CA ALA A 390 -34.24 -30.52 -16.14
C ALA A 390 -35.12 -30.21 -17.35
N ALA A 391 -34.65 -29.37 -18.28
CA ALA A 391 -35.40 -29.04 -19.50
C ALA A 391 -35.52 -30.18 -20.51
N SER A 392 -34.64 -31.18 -20.50
CA SER A 392 -34.65 -32.32 -21.42
C SER A 392 -35.44 -33.53 -20.91
N LEU A 393 -35.94 -33.52 -19.67
CA LEU A 393 -36.73 -34.64 -19.11
C LEU A 393 -38.00 -34.90 -19.95
N ASP A 394 -38.28 -36.16 -20.23
CA ASP A 394 -39.51 -36.58 -20.88
C ASP A 394 -40.66 -36.59 -19.86
N PRO A 395 -41.81 -35.92 -20.13
CA PRO A 395 -42.93 -35.86 -19.21
C PRO A 395 -43.54 -37.21 -18.88
N VAL A 396 -43.56 -38.16 -19.85
CA VAL A 396 -44.12 -39.47 -19.64
C VAL A 396 -43.23 -40.30 -18.70
N GLN A 397 -41.93 -40.33 -18.96
CA GLN A 397 -40.97 -41.03 -18.11
C GLN A 397 -40.85 -40.42 -16.71
N ALA A 398 -41.02 -39.09 -16.60
CA ALA A 398 -40.97 -38.38 -15.33
C ALA A 398 -42.14 -38.72 -14.41
N LEU A 399 -43.32 -38.99 -14.97
CA LEU A 399 -44.55 -39.35 -14.22
C LEU A 399 -44.67 -40.85 -13.93
N MET A 400 -44.01 -41.71 -14.72
CA MET A 400 -44.02 -43.15 -14.52
C MET A 400 -43.00 -43.67 -13.49
N LYS A 401 -42.12 -42.85 -13.01
CA LYS A 401 -41.06 -43.17 -12.03
C LYS A 401 -41.54 -42.94 -10.59
N HIS A 402 -42.63 -43.62 -10.20
CA HIS A 402 -43.06 -43.79 -8.80
C HIS A 402 -43.01 -45.23 -8.42
#